data_855810df3b15509d0045745dfb101638
#
_entry.id   855810df3b15509d0045745dfb101638
#
_cell.length_a   1.000
_cell.length_b   1.000
_cell.length_c   1.000
_cell.angle_alpha   90.00
_cell.angle_beta   90.00
_cell.angle_gamma   90.00
#
_symmetry.space_group_name_H-M   'P 1'
#
loop_
_entity.id
_entity.type
_entity.pdbx_description
1 polymer ?
#
loop_
_entity_poly.entity_id
_entity_poly.type
_entity_poly.pdbx_seq_one_letter_code
_entity_poly.pdbx_strand_id
1 'polypeptide(L)'
;MTDVLIIGSGPAGMTAAIYAKRANLNVLIAEKEYEGTGQMAESSRIDNYPGFYGINGYELGEKIREHAEALGIKFLEAEVTGIQKTEECFDITLESGEVQSSKTVIYTAGAAHRKLAVPGSEKFENRGISYCASCDGAFYHGKDVAVIGGGNSALDDALLLSEICNKVYLIHRRAEFRGGCIHTCKTGAERKCGDYPKCEGTGDHR
;
A
#
# COMPACT_ATOMS: atom_id res chain seq x y z
N MET A 1 24.07 -10.48 16.23
CA MET A 1 23.09 -9.43 16.49
C MET A 1 23.26 -8.33 15.44
N THR A 2 22.21 -7.91 14.79
CA THR A 2 22.18 -6.82 13.81
C THR A 2 21.94 -5.47 14.48
N ASP A 3 22.35 -4.36 13.85
CA ASP A 3 21.99 -3.03 14.34
C ASP A 3 20.54 -2.71 13.98
N VAL A 4 20.13 -3.08 12.77
CA VAL A 4 18.77 -2.86 12.26
C VAL A 4 18.26 -4.13 11.57
N LEU A 5 17.12 -4.66 12.02
CA LEU A 5 16.36 -5.65 11.28
C LEU A 5 15.12 -4.97 10.69
N ILE A 6 14.93 -5.16 9.39
CA ILE A 6 13.81 -4.57 8.65
C ILE A 6 12.86 -5.70 8.25
N ILE A 7 11.58 -5.55 8.51
CA ILE A 7 10.56 -6.55 8.18
C ILE A 7 9.81 -6.06 6.94
N GLY A 8 9.99 -6.79 5.84
CA GLY A 8 9.42 -6.48 4.54
C GLY A 8 10.41 -5.81 3.59
N SER A 9 10.50 -6.35 2.37
CA SER A 9 11.39 -5.89 1.29
C SER A 9 10.70 -5.07 0.21
N GLY A 10 9.55 -4.49 0.51
CA GLY A 10 8.94 -3.49 -0.35
C GLY A 10 9.81 -2.23 -0.47
N PRO A 11 9.42 -1.24 -1.31
CA PRO A 11 10.23 -0.04 -1.54
C PRO A 11 10.58 0.72 -0.27
N ALA A 12 9.71 0.71 0.73
CA ALA A 12 9.96 1.34 2.02
C ALA A 12 11.09 0.64 2.79
N GLY A 13 11.06 -0.69 2.88
CA GLY A 13 12.06 -1.49 3.59
C GLY A 13 13.42 -1.43 2.91
N MET A 14 13.46 -1.61 1.60
CA MET A 14 14.71 -1.52 0.85
C MET A 14 15.33 -0.12 0.90
N THR A 15 14.51 0.93 0.82
CA THR A 15 15.01 2.31 0.98
C THR A 15 15.58 2.52 2.37
N ALA A 16 14.88 2.10 3.44
CA ALA A 16 15.39 2.20 4.81
C ALA A 16 16.71 1.44 4.98
N ALA A 17 16.82 0.23 4.40
CA ALA A 17 18.02 -0.58 4.43
C ALA A 17 19.21 0.10 3.74
N ILE A 18 19.00 0.68 2.55
CA ILE A 18 20.02 1.42 1.80
C ILE A 18 20.57 2.57 2.65
N TYR A 19 19.72 3.36 3.29
CA TYR A 19 20.18 4.48 4.12
C TYR A 19 20.85 4.02 5.41
N ALA A 20 20.33 2.97 6.06
CA ALA A 20 20.99 2.40 7.25
C ALA A 20 22.38 1.83 6.90
N LYS A 21 22.51 1.16 5.75
CA LYS A 21 23.80 0.65 5.26
C LYS A 21 24.78 1.79 4.95
N ARG A 22 24.31 2.87 4.33
CA ARG A 22 25.11 4.08 4.09
C ARG A 22 25.57 4.75 5.39
N ALA A 23 24.82 4.60 6.48
CA ALA A 23 25.20 5.00 7.83
C ALA A 23 26.16 4.00 8.52
N ASN A 24 26.68 3.02 7.79
CA ASN A 24 27.59 1.98 8.25
C ASN A 24 27.00 1.05 9.32
N LEU A 25 25.69 0.84 9.31
CA LEU A 25 25.02 -0.11 10.20
C LEU A 25 25.01 -1.50 9.61
N ASN A 26 24.97 -2.53 10.51
CA ASN A 26 24.75 -3.91 10.13
C ASN A 26 23.23 -4.16 9.95
N VAL A 27 22.79 -4.32 8.71
CA VAL A 27 21.39 -4.41 8.31
C VAL A 27 21.03 -5.79 7.81
N LEU A 28 19.85 -6.25 8.21
CA LEU A 28 19.21 -7.48 7.70
C LEU A 28 17.77 -7.16 7.32
N ILE A 29 17.32 -7.59 6.15
CA ILE A 29 15.91 -7.55 5.75
C ILE A 29 15.34 -8.95 5.89
N ALA A 30 14.22 -9.10 6.60
CA ALA A 30 13.41 -10.33 6.63
C ALA A 30 12.22 -10.16 5.67
N GLU A 31 12.09 -11.09 4.72
CA GLU A 31 11.01 -11.12 3.74
C GLU A 31 10.46 -12.55 3.61
N LYS A 32 9.14 -12.68 3.64
CA LYS A 32 8.48 -13.99 3.57
C LYS A 32 8.43 -14.58 2.16
N GLU A 33 8.42 -13.73 1.14
CA GLU A 33 8.35 -14.15 -0.25
C GLU A 33 9.73 -14.18 -0.88
N TYR A 34 10.01 -15.25 -1.64
CA TYR A 34 11.24 -15.34 -2.41
C TYR A 34 11.33 -14.15 -3.37
N GLU A 35 12.45 -13.42 -3.28
CA GLU A 35 12.69 -12.20 -4.08
C GLU A 35 11.54 -11.17 -4.04
N GLY A 36 10.72 -11.19 -2.97
CA GLY A 36 9.59 -10.28 -2.82
C GLY A 36 10.03 -8.82 -2.86
N THR A 37 9.28 -7.99 -3.58
CA THR A 37 9.50 -6.54 -3.69
C THR A 37 8.25 -5.74 -3.30
N GLY A 38 7.30 -6.42 -2.64
CA GLY A 38 6.06 -5.85 -2.13
C GLY A 38 5.01 -5.59 -3.21
N GLN A 39 3.90 -4.96 -2.82
CA GLN A 39 2.74 -4.72 -3.70
C GLN A 39 3.06 -3.93 -4.97
N MET A 40 4.16 -3.20 -5.00
CA MET A 40 4.61 -2.49 -6.19
C MET A 40 4.75 -3.43 -7.40
N ALA A 41 5.18 -4.67 -7.18
CA ALA A 41 5.37 -5.67 -8.24
C ALA A 41 4.07 -6.01 -9.00
N GLU A 42 2.91 -5.82 -8.38
CA GLU A 42 1.61 -6.09 -9.00
C GLU A 42 1.19 -5.01 -10.02
N SER A 43 1.84 -3.84 -9.99
CA SER A 43 1.50 -2.73 -10.87
C SER A 43 2.08 -2.94 -12.27
N SER A 44 1.22 -2.95 -13.28
CA SER A 44 1.66 -3.06 -14.67
C SER A 44 2.41 -1.83 -15.17
N ARG A 45 2.19 -0.67 -14.52
CA ARG A 45 2.79 0.61 -14.88
C ARG A 45 2.83 1.56 -13.69
N ILE A 46 3.96 2.22 -13.50
CA ILE A 46 4.18 3.22 -12.44
C ILE A 46 4.60 4.53 -13.09
N ASP A 47 3.80 5.58 -12.89
CA ASP A 47 4.03 6.91 -13.46
C ASP A 47 4.47 7.95 -12.42
N ASN A 48 4.46 7.59 -11.13
CA ASN A 48 4.70 8.49 -10.00
C ASN A 48 6.02 8.23 -9.25
N TYR A 49 6.93 7.41 -9.79
CA TYR A 49 8.25 7.20 -9.21
C TYR A 49 9.30 8.05 -9.94
N PRO A 50 9.92 9.06 -9.28
CA PRO A 50 10.88 9.95 -9.93
C PRO A 50 12.04 9.20 -10.58
N GLY A 51 12.34 9.51 -11.84
CA GLY A 51 13.42 8.89 -12.61
C GLY A 51 13.02 7.64 -13.38
N PHE A 52 11.83 7.07 -13.12
CA PHE A 52 11.35 5.83 -13.76
C PHE A 52 9.92 5.95 -14.27
N TYR A 53 9.64 6.97 -15.06
CA TYR A 53 8.31 7.18 -15.63
C TYR A 53 7.88 6.04 -16.54
N GLY A 54 6.73 5.47 -16.27
CA GLY A 54 6.14 4.41 -17.08
C GLY A 54 6.73 3.02 -16.88
N ILE A 55 7.57 2.82 -15.86
CA ILE A 55 8.19 1.53 -15.56
C ILE A 55 7.16 0.52 -15.05
N ASN A 56 7.36 -0.75 -15.36
CA ASN A 56 6.62 -1.84 -14.72
C ASN A 56 7.05 -2.00 -13.25
N GLY A 57 6.09 -2.28 -12.37
CA GLY A 57 6.35 -2.36 -10.93
C GLY A 57 7.28 -3.49 -10.53
N TYR A 58 7.22 -4.63 -11.20
CA TYR A 58 8.17 -5.72 -10.99
C TYR A 58 9.60 -5.26 -11.34
N GLU A 59 9.78 -4.67 -12.52
CA GLU A 59 11.09 -4.15 -12.96
C GLU A 59 11.65 -3.08 -12.02
N LEU A 60 10.79 -2.19 -11.50
CA LEU A 60 11.22 -1.19 -10.52
C LEU A 60 11.66 -1.87 -9.21
N GLY A 61 10.93 -2.89 -8.77
CA GLY A 61 11.28 -3.69 -7.59
C GLY A 61 12.66 -4.33 -7.72
N GLU A 62 12.93 -4.96 -8.85
CA GLU A 62 14.22 -5.56 -9.18
C GLU A 62 15.36 -4.53 -9.12
N LYS A 63 15.18 -3.36 -9.72
CA LYS A 63 16.19 -2.29 -9.70
C LYS A 63 16.50 -1.80 -8.27
N ILE A 64 15.50 -1.69 -7.42
CA ILE A 64 15.71 -1.29 -6.02
C ILE A 64 16.40 -2.41 -5.24
N ARG A 65 16.04 -3.66 -5.49
CA ARG A 65 16.67 -4.83 -4.89
C ARG A 65 18.15 -4.95 -5.30
N GLU A 66 18.45 -4.87 -6.60
CA GLU A 66 19.82 -4.85 -7.11
C GLU A 66 20.66 -3.76 -6.43
N HIS A 67 20.11 -2.58 -6.22
CA HIS A 67 20.80 -1.50 -5.50
C HIS A 67 21.08 -1.88 -4.05
N ALA A 68 20.13 -2.49 -3.36
CA ALA A 68 20.33 -2.94 -1.97
C ALA A 68 21.41 -4.03 -1.88
N GLU A 69 21.36 -5.01 -2.78
CA GLU A 69 22.34 -6.11 -2.87
C GLU A 69 23.75 -5.61 -3.22
N ALA A 70 23.87 -4.65 -4.13
CA ALA A 70 25.15 -4.02 -4.48
C ALA A 70 25.82 -3.32 -3.29
N LEU A 71 25.04 -2.88 -2.29
CA LEU A 71 25.57 -2.36 -1.03
C LEU A 71 25.87 -3.45 0.01
N GLY A 72 25.69 -4.73 -0.33
CA GLY A 72 25.92 -5.87 0.53
C GLY A 72 24.86 -6.01 1.64
N ILE A 73 23.62 -5.55 1.41
CA ILE A 73 22.48 -5.80 2.29
C ILE A 73 22.07 -7.27 2.12
N LYS A 74 21.85 -7.95 3.24
CA LYS A 74 21.41 -9.34 3.25
C LYS A 74 19.91 -9.44 3.39
N PHE A 75 19.34 -10.41 2.68
CA PHE A 75 17.94 -10.79 2.79
C PHE A 75 17.83 -12.14 3.48
N LEU A 76 16.90 -12.27 4.40
CA LEU A 76 16.53 -13.48 5.08
C LEU A 76 15.13 -13.87 4.61
N GLU A 77 15.02 -14.97 3.89
CA GLU A 77 13.72 -15.49 3.44
C GLU A 77 13.05 -16.22 4.60
N ALA A 78 12.21 -15.50 5.32
CA ALA A 78 11.44 -16.04 6.45
C ALA A 78 10.28 -15.13 6.79
N GLU A 79 9.16 -15.72 7.16
CA GLU A 79 8.04 -15.01 7.76
C GLU A 79 8.34 -14.68 9.23
N VAL A 80 8.19 -13.41 9.60
CA VAL A 80 8.28 -12.96 10.98
C VAL A 80 6.92 -13.16 11.65
N THR A 81 6.88 -13.98 12.69
CA THR A 81 5.67 -14.32 13.42
C THR A 81 5.54 -13.59 14.76
N GLY A 82 6.65 -13.05 15.28
CA GLY A 82 6.63 -12.33 16.55
C GLY A 82 7.77 -11.34 16.71
N ILE A 83 7.53 -10.30 17.48
CA ILE A 83 8.55 -9.31 17.89
C ILE A 83 8.38 -9.11 19.40
N GLN A 84 9.44 -9.34 20.15
CA GLN A 84 9.48 -9.11 21.58
C GLN A 84 10.61 -8.14 21.92
N LYS A 85 10.28 -7.06 22.64
CA LYS A 85 11.27 -6.15 23.18
C LYS A 85 11.84 -6.72 24.49
N THR A 86 13.15 -6.82 24.57
CA THR A 86 13.90 -7.15 25.77
C THR A 86 14.50 -5.87 26.38
N GLU A 87 15.28 -5.99 27.47
CA GLU A 87 15.96 -4.82 28.05
C GLU A 87 17.02 -4.23 27.13
N GLU A 88 17.69 -5.05 26.34
CA GLU A 88 18.85 -4.64 25.52
C GLU A 88 18.56 -4.58 24.01
N CYS A 89 17.60 -5.37 23.52
CA CYS A 89 17.35 -5.54 22.09
C CYS A 89 15.91 -5.92 21.78
N PHE A 90 15.67 -6.28 20.52
CA PHE A 90 14.44 -6.92 20.06
C PHE A 90 14.77 -8.35 19.62
N ASP A 91 13.96 -9.29 20.07
CA ASP A 91 13.95 -10.68 19.60
C ASP A 91 12.82 -10.85 18.58
N ILE A 92 13.20 -11.27 17.39
CA ILE A 92 12.30 -11.45 16.25
C ILE A 92 12.17 -12.93 15.98
N THR A 93 10.97 -13.48 16.20
CA THR A 93 10.66 -14.90 15.98
C THR A 93 10.26 -15.13 14.55
N LEU A 94 10.89 -16.11 13.90
CA LEU A 94 10.56 -16.56 12.56
C LEU A 94 9.57 -17.72 12.61
N GLU A 95 8.91 -18.02 11.48
CA GLU A 95 7.99 -19.17 11.35
C GLU A 95 8.65 -20.52 11.67
N SER A 96 9.95 -20.64 11.42
CA SER A 96 10.74 -21.82 11.76
C SER A 96 10.92 -22.02 13.29
N GLY A 97 10.58 -21.02 14.09
CA GLY A 97 10.87 -20.96 15.53
C GLY A 97 12.27 -20.41 15.85
N GLU A 98 13.09 -20.11 14.84
CA GLU A 98 14.37 -19.43 15.04
C GLU A 98 14.16 -18.00 15.51
N VAL A 99 15.07 -17.48 16.34
CA VAL A 99 15.02 -16.10 16.87
C VAL A 99 16.22 -15.31 16.36
N GLN A 100 15.95 -14.19 15.75
CA GLN A 100 16.93 -13.20 15.32
C GLN A 100 16.92 -12.01 16.29
N SER A 101 18.08 -11.62 16.84
CA SER A 101 18.18 -10.46 17.73
C SER A 101 18.72 -9.24 17.02
N SER A 102 18.10 -8.08 17.23
CA SER A 102 18.49 -6.79 16.66
C SER A 102 18.34 -5.65 17.65
N LYS A 103 19.24 -4.65 17.59
CA LYS A 103 19.15 -3.46 18.44
C LYS A 103 17.92 -2.62 18.13
N THR A 104 17.51 -2.57 16.85
CA THR A 104 16.34 -1.81 16.38
C THR A 104 15.58 -2.61 15.33
N VAL A 105 14.27 -2.35 15.22
CA VAL A 105 13.40 -2.97 14.20
C VAL A 105 12.70 -1.86 13.43
N ILE A 106 12.68 -1.98 12.11
CA ILE A 106 11.86 -1.17 11.23
C ILE A 106 10.78 -2.08 10.61
N TYR A 107 9.52 -1.78 10.87
CA TYR A 107 8.40 -2.55 10.37
C TYR A 107 7.86 -1.94 9.06
N THR A 108 8.04 -2.65 7.97
CA THR A 108 7.63 -2.24 6.61
C THR A 108 6.92 -3.36 5.86
N ALA A 109 6.17 -4.19 6.58
CA ALA A 109 5.46 -5.34 6.02
C ALA A 109 4.28 -4.95 5.09
N GLY A 110 4.10 -3.67 4.83
CA GLY A 110 3.06 -3.18 3.94
C GLY A 110 1.65 -3.33 4.51
N ALA A 111 0.67 -3.30 3.62
CA ALA A 111 -0.73 -3.51 3.94
C ALA A 111 -1.42 -4.25 2.79
N ALA A 112 -2.30 -5.18 3.10
CA ALA A 112 -3.14 -5.82 2.10
C ALA A 112 -4.49 -5.09 2.02
N HIS A 113 -4.93 -4.79 0.81
CA HIS A 113 -6.27 -4.27 0.59
C HIS A 113 -7.30 -5.37 0.85
N ARG A 114 -8.45 -4.97 1.41
CA ARG A 114 -9.59 -5.88 1.45
C ARG A 114 -10.13 -6.01 0.03
N LYS A 115 -10.02 -7.19 -0.55
CA LYS A 115 -10.55 -7.47 -1.89
C LYS A 115 -12.06 -7.28 -1.95
N LEU A 116 -12.54 -6.80 -3.09
CA LEU A 116 -13.96 -6.66 -3.36
C LEU A 116 -14.59 -8.04 -3.53
N ALA A 117 -15.42 -8.44 -2.56
CA ALA A 117 -16.06 -9.76 -2.53
C ALA A 117 -17.38 -9.76 -3.32
N VAL A 118 -17.31 -9.51 -4.63
CA VAL A 118 -18.46 -9.66 -5.56
C VAL A 118 -18.14 -10.68 -6.64
N PRO A 119 -19.12 -11.45 -7.13
CA PRO A 119 -18.88 -12.43 -8.17
C PRO A 119 -18.25 -11.81 -9.41
N GLY A 120 -17.14 -12.37 -9.87
CA GLY A 120 -16.42 -11.94 -11.08
C GLY A 120 -15.42 -10.81 -10.86
N SER A 121 -15.25 -10.28 -9.65
CA SER A 121 -14.29 -9.22 -9.36
C SER A 121 -12.85 -9.61 -9.74
N GLU A 122 -12.47 -10.86 -9.53
CA GLU A 122 -11.11 -11.35 -9.82
C GLU A 122 -10.72 -11.17 -11.31
N LYS A 123 -11.70 -11.19 -12.22
CA LYS A 123 -11.46 -11.02 -13.67
C LYS A 123 -11.10 -9.57 -14.03
N PHE A 124 -11.45 -8.63 -13.16
CA PHE A 124 -11.29 -7.19 -13.40
C PHE A 124 -10.22 -6.55 -12.51
N GLU A 125 -9.56 -7.31 -11.64
CA GLU A 125 -8.40 -6.82 -10.89
C GLU A 125 -7.35 -6.29 -11.89
N ASN A 126 -6.87 -5.07 -11.69
CA ASN A 126 -5.96 -4.33 -12.59
C ASN A 126 -6.50 -4.12 -14.04
N ARG A 127 -7.80 -4.37 -14.27
CA ARG A 127 -8.46 -4.22 -15.58
C ARG A 127 -9.82 -3.52 -15.49
N GLY A 128 -9.97 -2.65 -14.49
CA GLY A 128 -11.21 -1.92 -14.19
C GLY A 128 -11.52 -1.86 -12.70
N ILE A 129 -10.91 -2.72 -11.88
CA ILE A 129 -10.90 -2.60 -10.42
C ILE A 129 -9.51 -2.22 -9.99
N SER A 130 -9.40 -1.13 -9.25
CA SER A 130 -8.18 -0.65 -8.60
C SER A 130 -8.44 -0.44 -7.11
N TYR A 131 -7.40 -0.59 -6.30
CA TYR A 131 -7.44 -0.32 -4.87
C TYR A 131 -6.59 0.89 -4.48
N CYS A 132 -6.10 1.66 -5.46
CA CYS A 132 -5.28 2.85 -5.25
C CYS A 132 -5.66 3.95 -6.26
N ALA A 133 -6.52 4.88 -5.85
CA ALA A 133 -6.93 5.98 -6.73
C ALA A 133 -5.76 6.92 -7.08
N SER A 134 -4.84 7.16 -6.17
CA SER A 134 -3.67 8.01 -6.41
C SER A 134 -2.64 7.35 -7.35
N CYS A 135 -2.61 6.01 -7.41
CA CYS A 135 -1.73 5.29 -8.34
C CYS A 135 -2.32 5.24 -9.74
N ASP A 136 -3.60 4.87 -9.83
CA ASP A 136 -4.25 4.45 -11.09
C ASP A 136 -5.28 5.46 -11.60
N GLY A 137 -5.63 6.47 -10.82
CA GLY A 137 -6.71 7.42 -11.13
C GLY A 137 -6.56 8.08 -12.49
N ALA A 138 -5.33 8.35 -12.93
CA ALA A 138 -5.05 8.94 -14.24
C ALA A 138 -5.55 8.07 -15.42
N PHE A 139 -5.60 6.73 -15.27
CA PHE A 139 -6.10 5.81 -16.30
C PHE A 139 -7.63 5.89 -16.48
N TYR A 140 -8.30 6.51 -15.52
CA TYR A 140 -9.76 6.68 -15.50
C TYR A 140 -10.18 8.11 -15.88
N HIS A 141 -9.27 8.93 -16.39
CA HIS A 141 -9.56 10.30 -16.84
C HIS A 141 -10.75 10.32 -17.81
N GLY A 142 -11.75 11.14 -17.49
CA GLY A 142 -12.97 11.32 -18.29
C GLY A 142 -13.94 10.13 -18.30
N LYS A 143 -13.69 9.08 -17.51
CA LYS A 143 -14.59 7.92 -17.38
C LYS A 143 -15.54 8.11 -16.20
N ASP A 144 -16.62 7.33 -16.21
CA ASP A 144 -17.49 7.18 -15.04
C ASP A 144 -16.93 6.06 -14.16
N VAL A 145 -16.78 6.31 -12.86
CA VAL A 145 -16.17 5.38 -11.90
C VAL A 145 -17.05 5.22 -10.67
N ALA A 146 -16.88 4.10 -9.97
CA ALA A 146 -17.51 3.84 -8.68
C ALA A 146 -16.43 3.63 -7.61
N VAL A 147 -16.55 4.33 -6.49
CA VAL A 147 -15.75 4.15 -5.28
C VAL A 147 -16.56 3.38 -4.25
N ILE A 148 -16.06 2.23 -3.82
CA ILE A 148 -16.74 1.36 -2.87
C ILE A 148 -16.11 1.50 -1.50
N GLY A 149 -16.84 2.10 -0.57
CA GLY A 149 -16.36 2.32 0.79
C GLY A 149 -17.01 3.52 1.47
N GLY A 150 -16.68 3.75 2.72
CA GLY A 150 -17.21 4.87 3.50
C GLY A 150 -16.29 5.24 4.68
N GLY A 151 -15.02 4.85 4.60
CA GLY A 151 -13.95 5.31 5.48
C GLY A 151 -13.17 6.47 4.84
N ASN A 152 -12.17 7.00 5.56
CA ASN A 152 -11.35 8.12 5.10
C ASN A 152 -10.78 7.89 3.69
N SER A 153 -10.15 6.73 3.43
CA SER A 153 -9.57 6.42 2.14
C SER A 153 -10.59 6.50 0.99
N ALA A 154 -11.79 5.92 1.16
CA ALA A 154 -12.81 5.97 0.12
C ALA A 154 -13.31 7.40 -0.15
N LEU A 155 -13.39 8.24 0.88
CA LEU A 155 -13.79 9.63 0.74
C LEU A 155 -12.71 10.47 0.06
N ASP A 156 -11.43 10.27 0.44
CA ASP A 156 -10.29 10.93 -0.20
C ASP A 156 -10.14 10.49 -1.66
N ASP A 157 -10.29 9.19 -1.94
CA ASP A 157 -10.26 8.65 -3.30
C ASP A 157 -11.41 9.20 -4.16
N ALA A 158 -12.62 9.32 -3.60
CA ALA A 158 -13.74 9.90 -4.32
C ALA A 158 -13.53 11.39 -4.64
N LEU A 159 -12.94 12.15 -3.72
CA LEU A 159 -12.56 13.54 -3.95
C LEU A 159 -11.53 13.66 -5.06
N LEU A 160 -10.44 12.90 -4.98
CA LEU A 160 -9.38 12.88 -5.98
C LEU A 160 -9.95 12.53 -7.37
N LEU A 161 -10.73 11.45 -7.44
CA LEU A 161 -11.31 11.00 -8.71
C LEU A 161 -12.35 11.98 -9.26
N SER A 162 -13.03 12.76 -8.41
CA SER A 162 -13.98 13.79 -8.87
C SER A 162 -13.34 14.91 -9.69
N GLU A 163 -12.04 15.15 -9.50
CA GLU A 163 -11.28 16.12 -10.30
C GLU A 163 -10.83 15.57 -11.65
N ILE A 164 -10.71 14.23 -11.76
CA ILE A 164 -10.12 13.54 -12.89
C ILE A 164 -11.18 12.90 -13.79
N CYS A 165 -12.19 12.27 -13.17
CA CYS A 165 -13.20 11.48 -13.85
C CYS A 165 -14.39 12.33 -14.30
N ASN A 166 -15.19 11.80 -15.24
CA ASN A 166 -16.41 12.45 -15.70
C ASN A 166 -17.50 12.39 -14.61
N LYS A 167 -17.64 11.23 -13.95
CA LYS A 167 -18.61 11.03 -12.87
C LYS A 167 -18.05 10.04 -11.85
N VAL A 168 -18.30 10.28 -10.56
CA VAL A 168 -17.89 9.40 -9.47
C VAL A 168 -19.12 8.98 -8.67
N TYR A 169 -19.35 7.68 -8.59
CA TYR A 169 -20.38 7.08 -7.76
C TYR A 169 -19.76 6.57 -6.46
N LEU A 170 -20.17 7.13 -5.32
CA LEU A 170 -19.73 6.65 -4.01
C LEU A 170 -20.73 5.64 -3.46
N ILE A 171 -20.32 4.38 -3.38
CA ILE A 171 -21.16 3.27 -2.93
C ILE A 171 -20.80 2.88 -1.51
N HIS A 172 -21.74 3.02 -0.59
CA HIS A 172 -21.57 2.66 0.81
C HIS A 172 -22.76 1.87 1.34
N ARG A 173 -22.49 0.81 2.13
CA ARG A 173 -23.54 -0.09 2.67
C ARG A 173 -24.29 0.44 3.89
N ARG A 174 -23.92 1.59 4.43
CA ARG A 174 -24.52 2.21 5.62
C ARG A 174 -25.01 3.59 5.29
N ALA A 175 -25.99 4.09 6.06
CA ALA A 175 -26.51 5.44 5.91
C ALA A 175 -25.47 6.54 6.26
N GLU A 176 -24.53 6.21 7.17
CA GLU A 176 -23.51 7.16 7.63
C GLU A 176 -22.11 6.71 7.25
N PHE A 177 -21.29 7.65 6.79
CA PHE A 177 -19.87 7.41 6.57
C PHE A 177 -19.11 7.29 7.88
N ARG A 178 -18.07 6.46 7.90
CA ARG A 178 -17.15 6.32 9.05
C ARG A 178 -15.91 7.19 8.93
N GLY A 179 -15.79 7.97 7.86
CA GLY A 179 -14.71 8.92 7.67
C GLY A 179 -14.73 10.02 8.74
N GLY A 180 -13.56 10.51 9.10
CA GLY A 180 -13.40 11.59 10.08
C GLY A 180 -14.03 12.90 9.61
N CYS A 181 -14.29 13.81 10.56
CA CYS A 181 -15.00 15.08 10.34
C CYS A 181 -14.42 15.93 9.17
N ILE A 182 -13.08 15.94 9.04
CA ILE A 182 -12.39 16.69 7.97
C ILE A 182 -12.71 16.12 6.58
N HIS A 183 -12.79 14.81 6.46
CA HIS A 183 -13.07 14.12 5.20
C HIS A 183 -14.56 14.27 4.85
N THR A 184 -15.44 14.11 5.81
CA THR A 184 -16.88 14.32 5.62
C THR A 184 -17.23 15.77 5.28
N CYS A 185 -16.57 16.75 5.90
CA CYS A 185 -16.76 18.17 5.54
C CYS A 185 -16.27 18.49 4.13
N LYS A 186 -15.14 17.91 3.70
CA LYS A 186 -14.63 18.11 2.32
C LYS A 186 -15.49 17.44 1.27
N THR A 187 -16.07 16.27 1.58
CA THR A 187 -17.00 15.58 0.69
C THR A 187 -18.41 16.14 0.73
N GLY A 188 -18.69 17.13 1.58
CA GLY A 188 -20.07 17.62 1.78
C GLY A 188 -20.99 16.55 2.35
N ALA A 189 -20.45 15.51 3.00
CA ALA A 189 -21.20 14.34 3.49
C ALA A 189 -22.13 14.64 4.68
N GLU A 190 -22.13 15.86 5.24
CA GLU A 190 -23.24 16.40 6.04
C GLU A 190 -24.45 16.74 5.16
N ARG A 191 -24.25 16.89 3.86
CA ARG A 191 -25.27 16.98 2.84
C ARG A 191 -25.31 15.66 2.11
N LYS A 192 -26.50 15.10 1.92
CA LYS A 192 -26.71 13.88 1.12
C LYS A 192 -25.79 13.89 -0.09
N CYS A 193 -25.21 12.77 -0.43
CA CYS A 193 -24.21 12.54 -1.49
C CYS A 193 -24.61 13.02 -2.92
N GLY A 194 -25.39 14.06 -3.04
CA GLY A 194 -25.87 14.72 -4.27
C GLY A 194 -25.30 16.12 -4.48
N ASP A 195 -24.55 16.68 -3.52
CA ASP A 195 -24.16 18.09 -3.59
C ASP A 195 -22.78 18.34 -4.23
N TYR A 196 -22.05 17.28 -4.59
CA TYR A 196 -20.89 17.39 -5.46
C TYR A 196 -21.36 17.32 -6.92
N PRO A 197 -20.97 18.24 -7.79
CA PRO A 197 -21.43 18.27 -9.18
C PRO A 197 -21.06 17.01 -9.98
N LYS A 198 -20.24 16.13 -9.44
CA LYS A 198 -19.80 14.88 -10.07
C LYS A 198 -19.96 13.63 -9.22
N CYS A 199 -20.43 13.71 -7.96
CA CYS A 199 -20.67 12.56 -7.10
C CYS A 199 -22.17 12.33 -6.91
N GLU A 200 -22.67 11.16 -7.29
CA GLU A 200 -24.02 10.69 -6.95
C GLU A 200 -23.92 9.57 -5.91
N GLY A 201 -24.59 9.73 -4.79
CA GLY A 201 -24.75 8.69 -3.79
C GLY A 201 -25.88 7.74 -4.19
N THR A 202 -25.57 6.46 -4.41
CA THR A 202 -26.60 5.44 -4.46
C THR A 202 -26.92 4.97 -3.05
N GLY A 203 -28.09 5.37 -2.54
CA GLY A 203 -28.65 4.84 -1.31
C GLY A 203 -28.91 3.36 -1.41
N ASP A 204 -28.74 2.73 -0.25
CA ASP A 204 -29.12 1.40 0.20
C ASP A 204 -29.86 0.52 -0.82
N HIS A 205 -29.21 -0.56 -1.25
CA HIS A 205 -29.90 -1.76 -1.70
C HIS A 205 -29.48 -2.91 -0.77
N ARG A 206 -30.49 -3.36 0.01
CA ARG A 206 -30.45 -4.51 0.90
C ARG A 206 -29.98 -5.79 0.21
#